data_f7ef41c58b6f0b3cdb41df84f0e10e81
#
_entry.id   f7ef41c58b6f0b3cdb41df84f0e10e81
#
_cell.length_a   1.000
_cell.length_b   1.000
_cell.length_c   1.000
_cell.angle_alpha   90.00
_cell.angle_beta   90.00
_cell.angle_gamma   90.00
#
_symmetry.space_group_name_H-M   'P 1'
#
loop_
_entity.id
_entity.type
_entity.pdbx_description
1 polymer ?
#
loop_
_entity_poly.entity_id
_entity_poly.type
_entity_poly.pdbx_seq_one_letter_code
_entity_poly.pdbx_strand_id
1 'polypeptide(L)'
;HPGTLYKGQTIYPLSGHSLMPVITGDATRVRRPDEILGYELSGNRALFKGDYKLVSNLIPVGDGQWHLYNIVKDPGETQDLQEELPDLFLSMQADYAKWAKANGVLEMPTGYDPIEQVIINSLVFVYWPRYKLHLIGIFGVLLLGTFWFWRRRKHSALKQAAH
;
A
#
# COMPACT_ATOMS: atom_id res chain seq x y z
N HIS A 1 -19.22 -25.59 3.10
CA HIS A 1 -18.36 -24.63 3.79
C HIS A 1 -17.73 -25.33 5.00
N PRO A 2 -16.41 -25.36 5.20
CA PRO A 2 -15.77 -26.17 6.26
C PRO A 2 -15.99 -25.63 7.68
N GLY A 3 -16.77 -24.55 7.87
CA GLY A 3 -16.96 -23.93 9.17
C GLY A 3 -15.64 -23.37 9.73
N THR A 4 -15.40 -23.56 11.02
CA THR A 4 -14.17 -23.13 11.71
C THR A 4 -13.14 -24.25 11.86
N LEU A 5 -13.40 -25.44 11.33
CA LEU A 5 -12.50 -26.59 11.39
C LEU A 5 -12.22 -27.11 9.97
N TYR A 6 -10.95 -27.15 9.58
CA TYR A 6 -10.51 -27.71 8.32
C TYR A 6 -9.31 -28.65 8.52
N LYS A 7 -9.44 -29.90 8.09
CA LYS A 7 -8.41 -30.96 8.25
C LYS A 7 -7.86 -31.07 9.68
N GLY A 8 -8.73 -30.92 10.69
CA GLY A 8 -8.37 -31.02 12.10
C GLY A 8 -7.73 -29.75 12.70
N GLN A 9 -7.59 -28.69 11.93
CA GLN A 9 -7.06 -27.40 12.41
C GLN A 9 -8.16 -26.36 12.52
N THR A 10 -8.11 -25.55 13.58
CA THR A 10 -8.99 -24.39 13.74
C THR A 10 -8.57 -23.32 12.74
N ILE A 11 -9.50 -22.85 11.93
CA ILE A 11 -9.32 -21.78 10.96
C ILE A 11 -10.25 -20.62 11.25
N TYR A 12 -9.90 -19.43 10.76
CA TYR A 12 -10.81 -18.31 10.76
C TYR A 12 -12.04 -18.63 9.89
N PRO A 13 -13.26 -18.23 10.32
CA PRO A 13 -14.46 -18.41 9.50
C PRO A 13 -14.29 -17.68 8.17
N LEU A 14 -14.70 -18.33 7.08
CA LEU A 14 -14.67 -17.71 5.75
C LEU A 14 -15.68 -16.57 5.70
N SER A 15 -15.21 -15.37 5.34
CA SER A 15 -16.03 -14.15 5.20
C SER A 15 -16.61 -13.98 3.79
N GLY A 16 -16.17 -14.80 2.82
CA GLY A 16 -16.66 -14.76 1.46
C GLY A 16 -18.01 -15.44 1.28
N HIS A 17 -18.76 -15.03 0.25
CA HIS A 17 -19.99 -15.66 -0.18
C HIS A 17 -19.75 -16.60 -1.36
N SER A 18 -20.61 -17.63 -1.48
CA SER A 18 -20.59 -18.51 -2.66
C SER A 18 -21.00 -17.75 -3.92
N LEU A 19 -20.23 -17.87 -4.98
CA LEU A 19 -20.58 -17.36 -6.31
C LEU A 19 -21.60 -18.26 -7.04
N MET A 20 -21.80 -19.50 -6.57
CA MET A 20 -22.62 -20.49 -7.27
C MET A 20 -24.02 -19.99 -7.61
N PRO A 21 -24.77 -19.33 -6.71
CA PRO A 21 -26.11 -18.84 -7.05
C PRO A 21 -26.13 -17.85 -8.23
N VAL A 22 -25.07 -17.07 -8.39
CA VAL A 22 -24.96 -16.15 -9.54
C VAL A 22 -24.56 -16.91 -10.81
N ILE A 23 -23.66 -17.88 -10.71
CA ILE A 23 -23.22 -18.70 -11.85
C ILE A 23 -24.36 -19.57 -12.38
N THR A 24 -25.21 -20.12 -11.50
CA THR A 24 -26.35 -20.94 -11.87
C THR A 24 -27.60 -20.13 -12.30
N GLY A 25 -27.56 -18.81 -12.14
CA GLY A 25 -28.68 -17.91 -12.46
C GLY A 25 -29.77 -17.82 -11.38
N ASP A 26 -29.55 -18.44 -10.22
CA ASP A 26 -30.47 -18.41 -9.07
C ASP A 26 -30.45 -17.06 -8.33
N ALA A 27 -29.42 -16.25 -8.53
CA ALA A 27 -29.29 -14.90 -7.98
C ALA A 27 -28.64 -13.96 -8.99
N THR A 28 -28.96 -12.67 -8.88
CA THR A 28 -28.37 -11.62 -9.72
C THR A 28 -27.15 -10.94 -9.05
N ARG A 29 -26.99 -11.12 -7.74
CA ARG A 29 -25.90 -10.51 -6.96
C ARG A 29 -25.38 -11.51 -5.91
N VAL A 30 -24.10 -11.43 -5.59
CA VAL A 30 -23.45 -12.23 -4.55
C VAL A 30 -23.73 -11.66 -3.17
N ARG A 31 -23.71 -10.33 -3.05
CA ARG A 31 -23.90 -9.58 -1.79
C ARG A 31 -25.22 -8.85 -1.80
N ARG A 32 -25.82 -8.71 -0.63
CA ARG A 32 -27.02 -7.90 -0.46
C ARG A 32 -26.68 -6.40 -0.61
N PRO A 33 -27.64 -5.56 -1.03
CA PRO A 33 -27.41 -4.12 -1.20
C PRO A 33 -27.04 -3.39 0.12
N ASP A 34 -27.46 -3.93 1.27
CA ASP A 34 -27.20 -3.37 2.60
C ASP A 34 -25.87 -3.89 3.22
N GLU A 35 -25.28 -4.90 2.59
CA GLU A 35 -24.02 -5.48 3.07
C GLU A 35 -22.84 -4.59 2.73
N ILE A 36 -21.99 -4.36 3.74
CA ILE A 36 -20.78 -3.55 3.57
C ILE A 36 -19.56 -4.44 3.28
N LEU A 37 -18.67 -3.92 2.45
CA LEU A 37 -17.34 -4.46 2.21
C LEU A 37 -16.31 -3.36 2.45
N GLY A 38 -15.59 -3.44 3.56
CA GLY A 38 -14.54 -2.49 3.89
C GLY A 38 -13.19 -2.91 3.32
N TYR A 39 -12.35 -1.93 3.09
CA TYR A 39 -10.99 -2.08 2.58
C TYR A 39 -10.07 -1.08 3.28
N GLU A 40 -8.87 -1.55 3.66
CA GLU A 40 -7.78 -0.71 4.13
C GLU A 40 -6.46 -1.30 3.65
N LEU A 41 -5.59 -0.45 3.10
CA LEU A 41 -4.24 -0.81 2.73
C LEU A 41 -3.33 0.41 2.82
N SER A 42 -2.39 0.40 3.78
CA SER A 42 -1.38 1.45 3.93
C SER A 42 -1.97 2.86 4.01
N GLY A 43 -3.09 3.01 4.74
CA GLY A 43 -3.81 4.27 4.91
C GLY A 43 -4.82 4.62 3.81
N ASN A 44 -4.82 3.90 2.67
CA ASN A 44 -5.88 4.01 1.68
C ASN A 44 -7.10 3.21 2.15
N ARG A 45 -8.27 3.82 2.14
CA ARG A 45 -9.47 3.30 2.78
C ARG A 45 -10.65 3.35 1.84
N ALA A 46 -11.49 2.31 1.85
CA ALA A 46 -12.74 2.33 1.13
C ALA A 46 -13.83 1.49 1.83
N LEU A 47 -15.09 1.82 1.56
CA LEU A 47 -16.27 1.05 1.94
C LEU A 47 -17.20 0.95 0.74
N PHE A 48 -17.61 -0.24 0.40
CA PHE A 48 -18.63 -0.50 -0.61
C PHE A 48 -19.94 -0.85 0.06
N LYS A 49 -21.04 -0.24 -0.40
CA LYS A 49 -22.39 -0.51 0.08
C LYS A 49 -23.38 -0.30 -1.07
N GLY A 50 -24.00 -1.38 -1.53
CA GLY A 50 -24.87 -1.34 -2.70
C GLY A 50 -24.12 -0.87 -3.94
N ASP A 51 -24.60 0.21 -4.54
CA ASP A 51 -24.04 0.82 -5.75
C ASP A 51 -23.01 1.92 -5.44
N TYR A 52 -22.74 2.18 -4.15
CA TYR A 52 -21.89 3.28 -3.72
C TYR A 52 -20.56 2.81 -3.16
N LYS A 53 -19.57 3.66 -3.36
CA LYS A 53 -18.22 3.54 -2.80
C LYS A 53 -17.85 4.82 -2.07
N LEU A 54 -17.54 4.68 -0.79
CA LEU A 54 -16.86 5.71 -0.01
C LEU A 54 -15.36 5.41 -0.07
N VAL A 55 -14.52 6.40 -0.39
CA VAL A 55 -13.06 6.19 -0.54
C VAL A 55 -12.27 7.36 -0.01
N SER A 56 -11.10 7.08 0.55
CA SER A 56 -10.09 8.06 0.95
C SER A 56 -8.73 7.52 0.58
N ASN A 57 -8.05 8.16 -0.37
CA ASN A 57 -6.71 7.80 -0.80
C ASN A 57 -5.71 8.86 -0.33
N LEU A 58 -4.56 8.40 0.15
CA LEU A 58 -3.47 9.27 0.56
C LEU A 58 -2.79 9.93 -0.65
N ILE A 59 -2.12 11.06 -0.39
CA ILE A 59 -1.23 11.70 -1.37
C ILE A 59 -0.11 10.69 -1.74
N PRO A 60 0.30 10.57 -3.02
CA PRO A 60 -0.06 11.41 -4.17
C PRO A 60 -1.25 10.90 -4.99
N VAL A 61 -1.89 9.81 -4.61
CA VAL A 61 -2.99 9.18 -5.37
C VAL A 61 -4.30 9.96 -5.19
N GLY A 62 -4.57 10.43 -3.98
CA GLY A 62 -5.71 11.27 -3.62
C GLY A 62 -5.28 12.48 -2.80
N ASP A 63 -6.21 13.10 -2.12
CA ASP A 63 -6.03 14.28 -1.27
C ASP A 63 -6.11 13.97 0.24
N GLY A 64 -6.32 12.69 0.59
CA GLY A 64 -6.50 12.22 1.96
C GLY A 64 -7.90 12.44 2.52
N GLN A 65 -8.81 13.04 1.76
CA GLN A 65 -10.18 13.28 2.16
C GLN A 65 -11.11 12.12 1.77
N TRP A 66 -12.30 12.09 2.36
CA TRP A 66 -13.33 11.14 2.00
C TRP A 66 -14.15 11.66 0.82
N HIS A 67 -14.42 10.79 -0.16
CA HIS A 67 -15.23 11.03 -1.33
C HIS A 67 -16.27 9.93 -1.50
N LEU A 68 -17.43 10.25 -2.09
CA LEU A 68 -18.54 9.34 -2.32
C LEU A 68 -18.85 9.22 -3.81
N TYR A 69 -18.85 8.01 -4.34
CA TYR A 69 -19.14 7.74 -5.76
C TYR A 69 -20.24 6.70 -5.93
N ASN A 70 -21.00 6.80 -7.02
CA ASN A 70 -21.87 5.72 -7.48
C ASN A 70 -21.14 4.90 -8.54
N ILE A 71 -20.51 3.81 -8.16
CA ILE A 71 -19.64 3.01 -9.03
C ILE A 71 -20.38 2.22 -10.13
N VAL A 72 -21.71 2.19 -10.11
CA VAL A 72 -22.53 1.56 -11.17
C VAL A 72 -22.82 2.56 -12.27
N LYS A 73 -23.16 3.82 -11.93
CA LYS A 73 -23.45 4.89 -12.88
C LYS A 73 -22.18 5.59 -13.37
N ASP A 74 -21.20 5.70 -12.50
CA ASP A 74 -19.91 6.35 -12.73
C ASP A 74 -18.76 5.42 -12.30
N PRO A 75 -18.42 4.39 -13.09
CA PRO A 75 -17.34 3.46 -12.76
C PRO A 75 -15.96 4.13 -12.82
N GLY A 76 -15.83 5.32 -13.38
CA GLY A 76 -14.61 6.12 -13.42
C GLY A 76 -14.39 6.98 -12.18
N GLU A 77 -15.38 7.04 -11.25
CA GLU A 77 -15.29 7.85 -10.02
C GLU A 77 -14.97 9.34 -10.31
N THR A 78 -15.65 9.90 -11.29
CA THR A 78 -15.42 11.27 -11.78
C THR A 78 -16.31 12.31 -11.11
N GLN A 79 -17.47 11.90 -10.57
CA GLN A 79 -18.44 12.76 -9.92
C GLN A 79 -18.55 12.41 -8.43
N ASP A 80 -17.98 13.27 -7.57
CA ASP A 80 -18.15 13.16 -6.12
C ASP A 80 -19.55 13.58 -5.70
N LEU A 81 -20.23 12.70 -4.97
CA LEU A 81 -21.62 12.88 -4.52
C LEU A 81 -21.73 13.29 -3.05
N GLN A 82 -20.64 13.65 -2.37
CA GLN A 82 -20.65 13.98 -0.95
C GLN A 82 -21.57 15.17 -0.63
N GLU A 83 -21.65 16.16 -1.53
CA GLU A 83 -22.52 17.33 -1.36
C GLU A 83 -23.97 17.06 -1.78
N GLU A 84 -24.18 16.18 -2.78
CA GLU A 84 -25.51 15.82 -3.27
C GLU A 84 -26.22 14.82 -2.32
N LEU A 85 -25.46 13.93 -1.65
CA LEU A 85 -25.97 12.87 -0.79
C LEU A 85 -25.31 12.89 0.62
N PRO A 86 -25.42 14.00 1.36
CA PRO A 86 -24.69 14.17 2.63
C PRO A 86 -25.08 13.15 3.69
N ASP A 87 -26.34 12.75 3.77
CA ASP A 87 -26.80 11.75 4.75
C ASP A 87 -26.20 10.37 4.48
N LEU A 88 -26.15 9.98 3.20
CA LEU A 88 -25.51 8.73 2.77
C LEU A 88 -24.01 8.76 3.02
N PHE A 89 -23.35 9.87 2.71
CA PHE A 89 -21.94 10.09 2.95
C PHE A 89 -21.59 9.91 4.43
N LEU A 90 -22.30 10.59 5.33
CA LEU A 90 -22.10 10.47 6.79
C LEU A 90 -22.41 9.06 7.31
N SER A 91 -23.49 8.45 6.80
CA SER A 91 -23.84 7.07 7.15
C SER A 91 -22.74 6.07 6.78
N MET A 92 -22.19 6.20 5.56
CA MET A 92 -21.12 5.30 5.10
C MET A 92 -19.80 5.54 5.85
N GLN A 93 -19.49 6.77 6.27
CA GLN A 93 -18.35 7.02 7.16
C GLN A 93 -18.52 6.33 8.53
N ALA A 94 -19.72 6.42 9.10
CA ALA A 94 -20.03 5.72 10.35
C ALA A 94 -19.95 4.18 10.21
N ASP A 95 -20.40 3.65 9.09
CA ASP A 95 -20.29 2.23 8.77
C ASP A 95 -18.83 1.81 8.60
N TYR A 96 -17.99 2.63 7.94
CA TYR A 96 -16.55 2.39 7.85
C TYR A 96 -15.89 2.36 9.24
N ALA A 97 -16.20 3.32 10.09
CA ALA A 97 -15.63 3.38 11.44
C ALA A 97 -15.99 2.12 12.27
N LYS A 98 -17.22 1.64 12.17
CA LYS A 98 -17.65 0.38 12.81
C LYS A 98 -16.90 -0.82 12.25
N TRP A 99 -16.80 -0.90 10.91
CA TRP A 99 -16.09 -1.97 10.23
C TRP A 99 -14.60 -1.98 10.60
N ALA A 100 -13.94 -0.83 10.56
CA ALA A 100 -12.54 -0.67 10.90
C ALA A 100 -12.24 -1.13 12.34
N LYS A 101 -13.07 -0.70 13.30
CA LYS A 101 -12.97 -1.14 14.70
C LYS A 101 -13.16 -2.65 14.85
N ALA A 102 -14.14 -3.24 14.17
CA ALA A 102 -14.42 -4.67 14.24
C ALA A 102 -13.30 -5.53 13.62
N ASN A 103 -12.56 -4.98 12.68
CA ASN A 103 -11.46 -5.66 11.99
C ASN A 103 -10.07 -5.29 12.54
N GLY A 104 -9.99 -4.50 13.60
CA GLY A 104 -8.72 -4.12 14.23
C GLY A 104 -7.84 -3.22 13.34
N VAL A 105 -8.45 -2.44 12.46
CA VAL A 105 -7.72 -1.46 11.64
C VAL A 105 -7.10 -0.41 12.56
N LEU A 106 -5.80 -0.22 12.43
CA LEU A 106 -5.04 0.80 13.16
C LEU A 106 -5.02 2.10 12.38
N GLU A 107 -5.17 3.21 13.10
CA GLU A 107 -4.95 4.52 12.49
C GLU A 107 -3.47 4.74 12.19
N MET A 108 -3.20 5.42 11.08
CA MET A 108 -1.84 5.80 10.72
C MET A 108 -1.31 6.84 11.73
N PRO A 109 -0.10 6.65 12.26
CA PRO A 109 0.52 7.66 13.12
C PRO A 109 0.67 9.00 12.38
N THR A 110 0.50 10.10 13.10
CA THR A 110 0.68 11.44 12.52
C THR A 110 2.07 11.60 11.91
N GLY A 111 2.12 12.03 10.66
CA GLY A 111 3.37 12.23 9.93
C GLY A 111 4.02 10.95 9.39
N TYR A 112 3.35 9.80 9.50
CA TYR A 112 3.85 8.57 8.90
C TYR A 112 3.57 8.54 7.40
N ASP A 113 4.62 8.34 6.60
CA ASP A 113 4.53 8.12 5.16
C ASP A 113 4.81 6.65 4.83
N PRO A 114 3.78 5.86 4.42
CA PRO A 114 3.96 4.46 4.09
C PRO A 114 4.84 4.24 2.85
N ILE A 115 4.89 5.19 1.91
CA ILE A 115 5.74 5.10 0.72
C ILE A 115 7.20 5.26 1.11
N GLU A 116 7.52 6.27 1.92
CA GLU A 116 8.85 6.46 2.47
C GLU A 116 9.33 5.22 3.25
N GLN A 117 8.46 4.65 4.09
CA GLN A 117 8.78 3.43 4.84
C GLN A 117 9.06 2.23 3.93
N VAL A 118 8.29 2.06 2.85
CA VAL A 118 8.54 0.99 1.85
C VAL A 118 9.88 1.19 1.16
N ILE A 119 10.23 2.43 0.80
CA ILE A 119 11.53 2.75 0.19
C ILE A 119 12.67 2.42 1.15
N ILE A 120 12.59 2.89 2.42
CA ILE A 120 13.59 2.61 3.45
C ILE A 120 13.74 1.11 3.66
N ASN A 121 12.65 0.38 3.83
CA ASN A 121 12.67 -1.07 4.00
C ASN A 121 13.30 -1.77 2.80
N SER A 122 12.98 -1.34 1.59
CA SER A 122 13.57 -1.89 0.37
C SER A 122 15.07 -1.66 0.32
N LEU A 123 15.54 -0.46 0.64
CA LEU A 123 16.96 -0.14 0.69
C LEU A 123 17.71 -0.97 1.74
N VAL A 124 17.15 -1.07 2.95
CA VAL A 124 17.81 -1.73 4.10
C VAL A 124 17.76 -3.26 3.98
N PHE A 125 16.60 -3.84 3.65
CA PHE A 125 16.39 -5.28 3.71
C PHE A 125 16.55 -6.02 2.39
N VAL A 126 16.47 -5.31 1.24
CA VAL A 126 16.59 -5.93 -0.09
C VAL A 126 17.89 -5.50 -0.77
N TYR A 127 18.07 -4.20 -0.99
CA TYR A 127 19.19 -3.70 -1.80
C TYR A 127 20.51 -3.75 -1.04
N TRP A 128 20.57 -3.30 0.21
CA TRP A 128 21.81 -3.29 0.98
C TRP A 128 22.43 -4.68 1.14
N PRO A 129 21.72 -5.73 1.60
CA PRO A 129 22.29 -7.07 1.70
C PRO A 129 22.78 -7.62 0.36
N ARG A 130 22.10 -7.28 -0.74
CA ARG A 130 22.40 -7.79 -2.07
C ARG A 130 23.63 -7.12 -2.72
N TYR A 131 23.81 -5.83 -2.51
CA TYR A 131 24.82 -5.04 -3.24
C TYR A 131 25.98 -4.53 -2.39
N LYS A 132 25.95 -4.67 -1.06
CA LYS A 132 26.99 -4.16 -0.17
C LYS A 132 28.42 -4.58 -0.56
N LEU A 133 28.63 -5.83 -0.95
CA LEU A 133 29.97 -6.34 -1.35
C LEU A 133 30.43 -5.73 -2.66
N HIS A 134 29.53 -5.49 -3.62
CA HIS A 134 29.86 -4.83 -4.89
C HIS A 134 30.24 -3.37 -4.64
N LEU A 135 29.49 -2.65 -3.79
CA LEU A 135 29.79 -1.27 -3.42
C LEU A 135 31.12 -1.14 -2.69
N ILE A 136 31.41 -2.05 -1.76
CA ILE A 136 32.71 -2.09 -1.06
C ILE A 136 33.83 -2.36 -2.05
N GLY A 137 33.66 -3.29 -2.98
CA GLY A 137 34.64 -3.59 -4.03
C GLY A 137 34.92 -2.37 -4.94
N ILE A 138 33.89 -1.70 -5.42
CA ILE A 138 34.02 -0.48 -6.23
C ILE A 138 34.75 0.61 -5.46
N PHE A 139 34.38 0.85 -4.21
CA PHE A 139 35.02 1.83 -3.35
C PHE A 139 36.50 1.50 -3.11
N GLY A 140 36.83 0.23 -2.89
CA GLY A 140 38.21 -0.25 -2.75
C GLY A 140 39.07 0.02 -4.01
N VAL A 141 38.51 -0.26 -5.20
CA VAL A 141 39.20 0.02 -6.47
C VAL A 141 39.46 1.52 -6.65
N LEU A 142 38.48 2.36 -6.34
CA LEU A 142 38.62 3.83 -6.40
C LEU A 142 39.71 4.34 -5.43
N LEU A 143 39.73 3.84 -4.20
CA LEU A 143 40.77 4.19 -3.22
C LEU A 143 42.17 3.78 -3.69
N LEU A 144 42.31 2.56 -4.22
CA LEU A 144 43.60 2.09 -4.75
C LEU A 144 44.03 2.92 -5.95
N GLY A 145 43.12 3.30 -6.84
CA GLY A 145 43.38 4.16 -8.01
C GLY A 145 43.84 5.55 -7.60
N THR A 146 43.19 6.19 -6.63
CA THR A 146 43.57 7.50 -6.11
C THR A 146 44.92 7.45 -5.39
N PHE A 147 45.18 6.42 -4.57
CA PHE A 147 46.45 6.21 -3.91
C PHE A 147 47.60 6.01 -4.92
N TRP A 148 47.39 5.18 -5.94
CA TRP A 148 48.38 4.95 -7.00
C TRP A 148 48.70 6.22 -7.78
N PHE A 149 47.68 7.03 -8.14
CA PHE A 149 47.82 8.29 -8.82
C PHE A 149 48.61 9.30 -7.96
N TRP A 150 48.31 9.41 -6.65
CA TRP A 150 49.03 10.28 -5.72
C TRP A 150 50.49 9.84 -5.57
N ARG A 151 50.77 8.54 -5.46
CA ARG A 151 52.11 7.98 -5.38
C ARG A 151 52.92 8.28 -6.65
N ARG A 152 52.35 8.15 -7.83
CA ARG A 152 52.99 8.53 -9.10
C ARG A 152 53.34 10.01 -9.16
N ARG A 153 52.45 10.90 -8.75
CA ARG A 153 52.69 12.34 -8.68
C ARG A 153 53.87 12.67 -7.78
N LYS A 154 53.93 12.06 -6.59
CA LYS A 154 55.08 12.24 -5.67
C LYS A 154 56.40 11.79 -6.30
N HIS A 155 56.44 10.67 -6.96
CA HIS A 155 57.65 10.16 -7.61
C HIS A 155 58.12 11.06 -8.80
N SER A 156 57.20 11.62 -9.56
CA SER A 156 57.55 12.56 -10.63
C SER A 156 58.07 13.91 -10.08
N ALA A 157 57.48 14.43 -9.02
CA ALA A 157 57.94 15.65 -8.37
C ALA A 157 59.34 15.50 -7.76
N LEU A 158 59.63 14.34 -7.14
CA LEU A 158 60.97 14.06 -6.61
C LEU A 158 62.05 13.93 -7.68
N LYS A 159 61.71 13.39 -8.86
CA LYS A 159 62.62 13.33 -9.99
C LYS A 159 62.89 14.68 -10.63
N GLN A 160 61.93 15.60 -10.64
CA GLN A 160 62.14 16.99 -11.10
C GLN A 160 62.96 17.87 -10.14
N ALA A 161 62.95 17.57 -8.84
CA ALA A 161 63.72 18.30 -7.83
C ALA A 161 65.18 17.80 -7.74
N ALA A 162 65.56 16.71 -8.43
CA ALA A 162 66.92 16.11 -8.41
C ALA A 162 67.74 16.43 -9.65
N HIS A 163 67.18 17.26 -10.57
CA HIS A 163 67.88 17.85 -11.70
C HIS A 163 67.93 19.37 -11.58
#